data_f1e3cee60ae77ef01eec956ed7090570
#
_entry.id   f1e3cee60ae77ef01eec956ed7090570
#
_cell.length_a   1.000
_cell.length_b   1.000
_cell.length_c   1.000
_cell.angle_alpha   90.00
_cell.angle_beta   90.00
_cell.angle_gamma   90.00
#
_symmetry.space_group_name_H-M   'P 1'
#
loop_
_entity.id
_entity.type
_entity.pdbx_description
1 polymer ?
#
loop_
_entity_poly.entity_id
_entity_poly.type
_entity_poly.pdbx_seq_one_letter_code
_entity_poly.pdbx_strand_id
1 'polypeptide(L)'
;MKRTNHAFLWMTLLCLVLAGCAARSADPPAESSSPAPVVEEGASGPADFESSAIVEDVSIDSGRGYAIPSTITLPASGQDWPLVVLCHGFTGNRNGDGHFPRVARELADRGIACVAPDFAGNGESALPFTDYTLSGMYDDLESVIAYMRTAYPVSSETLGLVGHSMGGRVATLHLDERVTAVALWSPANNTGSDGFEFLSHTAEGREELLQRARTEGQVEVPSWGVTVSKTFLEEMDESDPCARLEAYDGPVLLAFAAGDSEVLSDDTVALVTRTLRSRDRSFVDMTGDFPEATHNYTALPDSGSSDAAVCRRIESAPVGFLADALLTDADSH
;
A
#
# COMPACT_ATOMS: atom_id res chain seq x y z
N MET A 1 37.29 -38.84 -39.09
CA MET A 1 36.80 -38.61 -40.49
C MET A 1 35.85 -37.44 -40.46
N LYS A 2 36.20 -36.37 -41.24
CA LYS A 2 35.37 -35.27 -41.83
C LYS A 2 34.37 -34.57 -40.94
N ARG A 3 34.58 -33.34 -40.42
CA ARG A 3 34.48 -31.98 -41.04
C ARG A 3 33.14 -31.73 -41.75
N THR A 4 32.38 -30.72 -41.26
CA THR A 4 32.23 -29.47 -42.00
C THR A 4 31.55 -28.39 -41.14
N ASN A 5 32.21 -27.22 -41.10
CA ASN A 5 31.70 -25.89 -40.67
C ASN A 5 30.74 -25.35 -41.71
N HIS A 6 29.79 -24.50 -41.28
CA HIS A 6 29.35 -23.35 -42.09
C HIS A 6 29.09 -22.15 -41.21
N ALA A 7 30.00 -21.18 -41.35
CA ALA A 7 29.80 -19.76 -41.01
C ALA A 7 29.09 -19.08 -42.19
N PHE A 8 28.19 -18.13 -41.94
CA PHE A 8 27.78 -17.11 -42.89
C PHE A 8 27.68 -15.75 -42.20
N LEU A 9 28.30 -14.88 -42.72
CA LEU A 9 28.91 -13.59 -42.66
C LEU A 9 28.08 -12.60 -43.52
N TRP A 10 27.99 -11.34 -43.03
CA TRP A 10 27.79 -10.07 -43.71
C TRP A 10 26.40 -9.68 -44.22
N MET A 11 25.88 -8.47 -43.87
CA MET A 11 26.14 -7.24 -44.65
C MET A 11 25.59 -5.94 -43.99
N THR A 12 26.52 -5.06 -43.71
CA THR A 12 26.30 -3.64 -43.48
C THR A 12 25.84 -2.93 -44.77
N LEU A 13 24.89 -2.01 -44.67
CA LEU A 13 24.68 -0.97 -45.72
C LEU A 13 24.51 0.42 -45.11
N LEU A 14 25.54 1.21 -45.31
CA LEU A 14 25.65 2.63 -45.04
C LEU A 14 25.18 3.38 -46.28
N CYS A 15 24.25 4.33 -46.21
CA CYS A 15 24.00 5.33 -47.21
C CYS A 15 24.04 6.74 -46.63
N LEU A 16 25.13 7.44 -46.91
CA LEU A 16 25.26 8.91 -46.90
C LEU A 16 24.66 9.45 -48.19
N VAL A 17 23.88 10.53 -48.12
CA VAL A 17 23.75 11.49 -49.23
C VAL A 17 23.80 12.91 -48.69
N LEU A 18 24.69 13.71 -49.34
CA LEU A 18 25.07 15.08 -49.06
C LEU A 18 24.16 16.12 -49.73
N ALA A 19 23.95 17.21 -49.02
CA ALA A 19 24.02 18.63 -49.39
C ALA A 19 23.28 19.17 -50.62
N GLY A 20 22.65 20.33 -50.39
CA GLY A 20 22.23 21.29 -51.40
C GLY A 20 21.66 22.56 -50.76
N CYS A 21 22.53 23.59 -50.60
CA CYS A 21 22.14 24.95 -50.24
C CYS A 21 21.43 25.64 -51.41
N ALA A 22 20.38 26.42 -51.14
CA ALA A 22 20.02 27.63 -51.89
C ALA A 22 19.22 28.59 -51.01
N ALA A 23 19.79 29.74 -50.76
CA ALA A 23 19.15 30.89 -50.14
C ALA A 23 18.20 31.59 -51.10
N ARG A 24 17.03 31.99 -50.63
CA ARG A 24 16.24 33.08 -51.18
C ARG A 24 15.53 33.84 -50.08
N SER A 25 15.81 35.16 -50.05
CA SER A 25 15.15 36.19 -49.29
C SER A 25 13.71 36.37 -49.73
N ALA A 26 12.77 36.56 -48.81
CA ALA A 26 11.48 37.21 -49.07
C ALA A 26 10.89 37.77 -47.75
N ASP A 27 10.19 38.87 -47.88
CA ASP A 27 9.69 39.85 -46.94
C ASP A 27 8.74 39.31 -45.85
N PRO A 28 8.49 40.13 -44.78
CA PRO A 28 7.66 39.68 -43.65
C PRO A 28 6.17 39.80 -44.00
N PRO A 29 5.36 38.82 -43.64
CA PRO A 29 3.91 38.95 -43.65
C PRO A 29 3.36 39.48 -42.34
N ALA A 30 2.25 40.16 -42.48
CA ALA A 30 1.42 40.90 -41.56
C ALA A 30 1.12 40.22 -40.21
N GLU A 31 0.92 41.08 -39.22
CA GLU A 31 0.35 40.78 -37.92
C GLU A 31 -0.95 39.96 -38.02
N SER A 32 -0.94 38.76 -37.56
CA SER A 32 -2.11 37.94 -37.29
C SER A 32 -2.44 38.07 -35.81
N SER A 33 -3.53 38.74 -35.50
CA SER A 33 -4.15 38.83 -34.21
C SER A 33 -4.45 37.40 -33.67
N SER A 34 -3.72 37.00 -32.67
CA SER A 34 -3.99 35.78 -31.88
C SER A 34 -5.30 35.97 -31.12
N PRO A 35 -6.26 35.04 -31.19
CA PRO A 35 -7.43 35.09 -30.29
C PRO A 35 -6.96 34.88 -28.86
N ALA A 36 -7.56 35.63 -27.94
CA ALA A 36 -7.37 35.46 -26.50
C ALA A 36 -7.60 34.01 -26.09
N PRO A 37 -6.87 33.50 -25.09
CA PRO A 37 -7.11 32.17 -24.59
C PRO A 37 -8.54 32.07 -24.03
N VAL A 38 -9.32 31.16 -24.60
CA VAL A 38 -10.58 30.71 -24.02
C VAL A 38 -10.17 30.01 -22.71
N VAL A 39 -10.50 30.61 -21.60
CA VAL A 39 -10.47 29.95 -20.30
C VAL A 39 -11.56 28.88 -20.38
N GLU A 40 -11.17 27.63 -20.65
CA GLU A 40 -12.02 26.50 -20.34
C GLU A 40 -12.29 26.57 -18.84
N GLU A 41 -13.54 26.83 -18.47
CA GLU A 41 -14.03 26.55 -17.13
C GLU A 41 -13.76 25.07 -16.88
N GLY A 42 -12.69 24.80 -16.15
CA GLY A 42 -12.34 23.46 -15.71
C GLY A 42 -13.53 22.86 -15.00
N ALA A 43 -13.97 21.71 -15.47
CA ALA A 43 -14.91 20.88 -14.75
C ALA A 43 -14.46 20.81 -13.29
N SER A 44 -15.26 21.37 -12.39
CA SER A 44 -15.05 21.26 -10.95
C SER A 44 -15.02 19.77 -10.62
N GLY A 45 -13.83 19.26 -10.30
CA GLY A 45 -13.68 17.97 -9.65
C GLY A 45 -14.58 17.94 -8.41
N PRO A 46 -14.88 16.76 -7.86
CA PRO A 46 -15.70 16.63 -6.66
C PRO A 46 -15.17 17.58 -5.60
N ALA A 47 -16.06 18.35 -4.98
CA ALA A 47 -15.74 19.40 -4.02
C ALA A 47 -14.61 18.94 -3.10
N ASP A 48 -13.51 19.70 -3.10
CA ASP A 48 -12.36 19.41 -2.25
C ASP A 48 -12.86 19.33 -0.81
N PHE A 49 -12.56 18.20 -0.17
CA PHE A 49 -12.88 18.00 1.25
C PHE A 49 -12.00 18.97 2.05
N GLU A 50 -12.60 20.04 2.58
CA GLU A 50 -11.91 20.98 3.45
C GLU A 50 -11.69 20.32 4.82
N SER A 51 -10.46 19.93 5.11
CA SER A 51 -10.05 19.38 6.40
C SER A 51 -9.28 20.44 7.19
N SER A 52 -9.53 20.48 8.50
CA SER A 52 -8.78 21.32 9.43
C SER A 52 -7.52 20.64 9.99
N ALA A 53 -7.27 19.38 9.58
CA ALA A 53 -6.16 18.57 10.05
C ALA A 53 -4.79 19.21 9.78
N ILE A 54 -3.87 19.04 10.71
CA ILE A 54 -2.46 19.44 10.58
C ILE A 54 -1.71 18.24 9.98
N VAL A 55 -1.02 18.47 8.86
CA VAL A 55 -0.26 17.44 8.16
C VAL A 55 1.22 17.81 8.14
N GLU A 56 2.08 16.88 8.51
CA GLU A 56 3.53 17.09 8.50
C GLU A 56 4.27 15.82 8.09
N ASP A 57 5.35 15.99 7.34
CA ASP A 57 6.28 14.91 7.01
C ASP A 57 7.43 14.92 8.00
N VAL A 58 7.74 13.76 8.55
CA VAL A 58 8.78 13.57 9.55
C VAL A 58 9.68 12.39 9.20
N SER A 59 10.84 12.36 9.86
CA SER A 59 11.80 11.26 9.76
C SER A 59 11.96 10.65 11.14
N ILE A 60 11.39 9.45 11.34
CA ILE A 60 11.37 8.76 12.64
C ILE A 60 12.59 7.85 12.74
N ASP A 61 13.29 7.87 13.88
CA ASP A 61 14.40 6.93 14.13
C ASP A 61 13.84 5.52 14.35
N SER A 62 14.31 4.58 13.54
CA SER A 62 13.91 3.17 13.63
C SER A 62 14.49 2.44 14.85
N GLY A 63 15.44 3.04 15.57
CA GLY A 63 16.24 2.33 16.57
C GLY A 63 17.21 1.29 15.98
N ARG A 64 17.18 1.07 14.67
CA ARG A 64 18.04 0.12 13.92
C ARG A 64 19.09 0.83 13.05
N GLY A 65 19.23 2.14 13.20
CA GLY A 65 20.25 2.95 12.55
C GLY A 65 19.86 3.53 11.19
N TYR A 66 18.57 3.58 10.87
CA TYR A 66 18.01 4.29 9.73
C TYR A 66 16.77 5.08 10.13
N ALA A 67 16.35 5.96 9.27
CA ALA A 67 15.15 6.77 9.45
C ALA A 67 13.97 6.17 8.68
N ILE A 68 12.77 6.27 9.26
CA ILE A 68 11.50 5.86 8.68
C ILE A 68 10.79 7.15 8.23
N PRO A 69 10.77 7.48 6.93
CA PRO A 69 9.98 8.59 6.42
C PRO A 69 8.49 8.35 6.72
N SER A 70 7.82 9.34 7.28
CA SER A 70 6.43 9.18 7.71
C SER A 70 5.65 10.47 7.49
N THR A 71 4.37 10.35 7.17
CA THR A 71 3.42 11.46 7.17
C THR A 71 2.52 11.35 8.40
N ILE A 72 2.48 12.40 9.20
CA ILE A 72 1.64 12.52 10.39
C ILE A 72 0.48 13.44 10.08
N THR A 73 -0.71 13.05 10.50
CA THR A 73 -1.93 13.86 10.36
C THR A 73 -2.60 13.97 11.73
N LEU A 74 -2.70 15.19 12.23
CA LEU A 74 -3.19 15.47 13.58
C LEU A 74 -4.50 16.24 13.56
N PRO A 75 -5.38 16.03 14.56
CA PRO A 75 -6.51 16.89 14.81
C PRO A 75 -6.06 18.36 15.04
N ALA A 76 -6.88 19.32 14.62
CA ALA A 76 -6.57 20.76 14.76
C ALA A 76 -6.54 21.22 16.22
N SER A 77 -7.16 20.48 17.14
CA SER A 77 -7.23 20.80 18.57
C SER A 77 -7.55 19.56 19.40
N GLY A 78 -7.34 19.65 20.71
CA GLY A 78 -7.55 18.55 21.65
C GLY A 78 -6.25 17.94 22.12
N GLN A 79 -6.37 16.83 22.83
CA GLN A 79 -5.27 16.02 23.37
C GLN A 79 -5.81 14.64 23.70
N ASP A 80 -4.90 13.70 24.02
CA ASP A 80 -5.23 12.30 24.31
C ASP A 80 -5.96 11.63 23.13
N TRP A 81 -5.50 11.98 21.91
CA TRP A 81 -6.11 11.47 20.68
C TRP A 81 -5.86 9.97 20.53
N PRO A 82 -6.86 9.17 20.18
CA PRO A 82 -6.60 7.83 19.66
C PRO A 82 -5.59 7.88 18.51
N LEU A 83 -4.75 6.87 18.41
CA LEU A 83 -3.74 6.76 17.35
C LEU A 83 -4.16 5.72 16.31
N VAL A 84 -4.05 6.05 15.03
CA VAL A 84 -4.18 5.10 13.92
C VAL A 84 -2.90 5.07 13.10
N VAL A 85 -2.37 3.87 12.84
CA VAL A 85 -1.26 3.67 11.90
C VAL A 85 -1.78 3.08 10.59
N LEU A 86 -1.35 3.66 9.46
CA LEU A 86 -1.74 3.27 8.12
C LEU A 86 -0.58 2.53 7.45
N CYS A 87 -0.75 1.22 7.20
CA CYS A 87 0.29 0.31 6.70
C CYS A 87 0.09 0.02 5.21
N HIS A 88 1.03 0.44 4.36
CA HIS A 88 0.99 0.27 2.91
C HIS A 88 1.34 -1.15 2.45
N GLY A 89 0.95 -1.48 1.20
CA GLY A 89 1.21 -2.76 0.56
C GLY A 89 2.64 -2.95 0.05
N PHE A 90 2.89 -4.10 -0.56
CA PHE A 90 4.15 -4.47 -1.20
C PHE A 90 4.50 -3.46 -2.30
N THR A 91 5.75 -2.99 -2.34
CA THR A 91 6.24 -1.92 -3.23
C THR A 91 5.50 -0.57 -3.12
N GLY A 92 4.66 -0.41 -2.09
CA GLY A 92 3.90 0.80 -1.86
C GLY A 92 4.69 1.91 -1.16
N ASN A 93 3.97 2.87 -0.63
CA ASN A 93 4.52 3.95 0.18
C ASN A 93 3.44 4.53 1.10
N ARG A 94 3.81 5.49 1.95
CA ARG A 94 2.92 6.15 2.92
C ARG A 94 1.67 6.84 2.34
N ASN A 95 1.57 6.96 1.00
CA ASN A 95 0.34 7.43 0.36
C ASN A 95 -0.73 6.33 0.23
N GLY A 96 -0.36 5.04 0.34
CA GLY A 96 -1.29 3.93 0.20
C GLY A 96 -2.11 4.02 -1.08
N ASP A 97 -1.43 4.09 -2.24
CA ASP A 97 -2.02 4.27 -3.58
C ASP A 97 -2.94 5.51 -3.70
N GLY A 98 -2.71 6.53 -2.86
CA GLY A 98 -3.47 7.78 -2.84
C GLY A 98 -4.62 7.82 -1.83
N HIS A 99 -4.94 6.72 -1.15
CA HIS A 99 -6.06 6.62 -0.21
C HIS A 99 -5.74 7.16 1.18
N PHE A 100 -4.54 6.90 1.71
CA PHE A 100 -4.19 7.21 3.09
C PHE A 100 -4.28 8.69 3.45
N PRO A 101 -3.89 9.66 2.59
CA PRO A 101 -4.02 11.07 2.92
C PRO A 101 -5.46 11.52 3.21
N ARG A 102 -6.44 10.94 2.52
CA ARG A 102 -7.85 11.26 2.76
C ARG A 102 -8.36 10.59 4.03
N VAL A 103 -8.09 9.29 4.19
CA VAL A 103 -8.45 8.54 5.41
C VAL A 103 -7.89 9.23 6.65
N ALA A 104 -6.61 9.62 6.63
CA ALA A 104 -5.97 10.30 7.75
C ALA A 104 -6.62 11.63 8.08
N ARG A 105 -6.93 12.47 7.07
CA ARG A 105 -7.61 13.75 7.30
C ARG A 105 -9.03 13.57 7.85
N GLU A 106 -9.81 12.64 7.30
CA GLU A 106 -11.16 12.37 7.78
C GLU A 106 -11.17 11.81 9.22
N LEU A 107 -10.17 11.03 9.61
CA LEU A 107 -9.97 10.57 10.98
C LEU A 107 -9.54 11.73 11.89
N ALA A 108 -8.60 12.58 11.45
CA ALA A 108 -8.13 13.73 12.22
C ALA A 108 -9.25 14.75 12.48
N ASP A 109 -10.13 14.99 11.51
CA ASP A 109 -11.32 15.85 11.71
C ASP A 109 -12.32 15.27 12.73
N ARG A 110 -12.20 13.97 13.06
CA ARG A 110 -12.96 13.30 14.13
C ARG A 110 -12.20 13.20 15.45
N GLY A 111 -11.00 13.79 15.55
CA GLY A 111 -10.20 13.79 16.76
C GLY A 111 -9.27 12.57 16.91
N ILE A 112 -8.93 11.89 15.84
CA ILE A 112 -8.05 10.71 15.82
C ILE A 112 -6.74 11.07 15.10
N ALA A 113 -5.59 10.97 15.77
CA ALA A 113 -4.29 11.18 15.17
C ALA A 113 -3.88 9.99 14.28
N CYS A 114 -3.25 10.28 13.14
CA CYS A 114 -2.82 9.27 12.19
C CYS A 114 -1.33 9.40 11.87
N VAL A 115 -0.69 8.28 11.56
CA VAL A 115 0.65 8.22 10.99
C VAL A 115 0.72 7.15 9.91
N ALA A 116 1.37 7.47 8.79
CA ALA A 116 1.64 6.56 7.70
C ALA A 116 3.15 6.52 7.44
N PRO A 117 3.86 5.42 7.74
CA PRO A 117 5.28 5.24 7.46
C PRO A 117 5.54 4.75 6.03
N ASP A 118 6.73 5.04 5.50
CA ASP A 118 7.37 4.26 4.46
C ASP A 118 8.21 3.16 5.13
N PHE A 119 7.79 1.91 5.02
CA PHE A 119 8.56 0.78 5.55
C PHE A 119 9.91 0.63 4.85
N ALA A 120 10.88 0.02 5.54
CA ALA A 120 12.23 -0.23 5.02
C ALA A 120 12.21 -0.69 3.55
N GLY A 121 13.01 -0.05 2.69
CA GLY A 121 13.12 -0.39 1.27
C GLY A 121 11.99 0.13 0.37
N ASN A 122 11.02 0.89 0.90
CA ASN A 122 9.89 1.42 0.14
C ASN A 122 9.79 2.95 0.25
N GLY A 123 9.03 3.55 -0.65
CA GLY A 123 8.78 4.98 -0.66
C GLY A 123 10.07 5.80 -0.69
N GLU A 124 10.26 6.65 0.31
CA GLU A 124 11.47 7.47 0.49
C GLU A 124 12.50 6.84 1.46
N SER A 125 12.32 5.56 1.83
CA SER A 125 13.31 4.84 2.63
C SER A 125 14.67 4.82 1.92
N ALA A 126 15.75 5.09 2.66
CA ALA A 126 17.12 5.02 2.13
C ALA A 126 17.66 3.58 2.02
N LEU A 127 16.92 2.60 2.52
CA LEU A 127 17.33 1.20 2.50
C LEU A 127 16.97 0.52 1.17
N PRO A 128 17.73 -0.50 0.74
CA PRO A 128 17.36 -1.31 -0.41
C PRO A 128 16.13 -2.17 -0.11
N PHE A 129 15.41 -2.59 -1.17
CA PHE A 129 14.20 -3.41 -1.00
C PHE A 129 14.47 -4.77 -0.34
N THR A 130 15.70 -5.26 -0.33
CA THR A 130 16.11 -6.47 0.39
C THR A 130 15.99 -6.36 1.91
N ASP A 131 15.87 -5.14 2.45
CA ASP A 131 15.59 -4.90 3.88
C ASP A 131 14.09 -4.89 4.22
N TYR A 132 13.22 -5.00 3.21
CA TYR A 132 11.78 -5.20 3.39
C TYR A 132 11.52 -6.63 3.87
N THR A 133 11.30 -6.81 5.16
CA THR A 133 11.05 -8.09 5.84
C THR A 133 9.89 -7.95 6.80
N LEU A 134 9.20 -9.03 7.18
CA LEU A 134 8.09 -8.95 8.13
C LEU A 134 8.57 -8.46 9.51
N SER A 135 9.69 -9.00 9.99
CA SER A 135 10.31 -8.55 11.25
C SER A 135 10.73 -7.08 11.17
N GLY A 136 11.29 -6.65 10.02
CA GLY A 136 11.64 -5.26 9.79
C GLY A 136 10.45 -4.30 9.84
N MET A 137 9.37 -4.65 9.17
CA MET A 137 8.12 -3.87 9.19
C MET A 137 7.47 -3.86 10.57
N TYR A 138 7.58 -4.96 11.32
CA TYR A 138 7.10 -5.02 12.69
C TYR A 138 7.86 -4.04 13.59
N ASP A 139 9.20 -4.04 13.52
CA ASP A 139 10.04 -3.13 14.30
C ASP A 139 9.83 -1.66 13.89
N ASP A 140 9.63 -1.40 12.59
CA ASP A 140 9.28 -0.06 12.11
C ASP A 140 7.96 0.42 12.69
N LEU A 141 6.94 -0.44 12.69
CA LEU A 141 5.62 -0.14 13.27
C LEU A 141 5.71 0.18 14.75
N GLU A 142 6.46 -0.62 15.54
CA GLU A 142 6.71 -0.34 16.97
C GLU A 142 7.44 0.98 17.18
N SER A 143 8.46 1.29 16.35
CA SER A 143 9.21 2.53 16.43
C SER A 143 8.31 3.75 16.14
N VAL A 144 7.43 3.64 15.15
CA VAL A 144 6.46 4.68 14.78
C VAL A 144 5.44 4.91 15.91
N ILE A 145 4.89 3.85 16.49
CA ILE A 145 3.94 3.95 17.62
C ILE A 145 4.63 4.59 18.83
N ALA A 146 5.84 4.18 19.17
CA ALA A 146 6.60 4.73 20.29
C ALA A 146 6.94 6.21 20.08
N TYR A 147 7.32 6.60 18.85
CA TYR A 147 7.55 8.00 18.50
C TYR A 147 6.29 8.84 18.67
N MET A 148 5.16 8.41 18.12
CA MET A 148 3.89 9.12 18.24
C MET A 148 3.50 9.35 19.71
N ARG A 149 3.61 8.32 20.55
CA ARG A 149 3.31 8.38 22.00
C ARG A 149 4.27 9.29 22.79
N THR A 150 5.47 9.53 22.27
CA THR A 150 6.48 10.37 22.92
C THR A 150 6.41 11.82 22.47
N ALA A 151 6.18 12.04 21.16
CA ALA A 151 6.28 13.36 20.54
C ALA A 151 4.94 14.11 20.49
N TYR A 152 3.82 13.41 20.55
CA TYR A 152 2.47 13.97 20.38
C TYR A 152 1.54 13.58 21.53
N PRO A 153 0.50 14.37 21.80
CA PRO A 153 -0.48 14.08 22.85
C PRO A 153 -1.51 13.03 22.38
N VAL A 154 -1.01 11.84 22.03
CA VAL A 154 -1.84 10.70 21.66
C VAL A 154 -2.06 9.76 22.85
N SER A 155 -3.17 9.04 22.85
CA SER A 155 -3.52 8.07 23.87
C SER A 155 -2.51 6.92 23.96
N SER A 156 -2.20 6.48 25.17
CA SER A 156 -1.42 5.27 25.40
C SER A 156 -2.25 3.99 25.27
N GLU A 157 -3.58 4.10 25.40
CA GLU A 157 -4.50 2.99 25.53
C GLU A 157 -5.22 2.64 24.23
N THR A 158 -5.35 3.61 23.30
CA THR A 158 -6.23 3.48 22.13
C THR A 158 -5.43 3.49 20.84
N LEU A 159 -5.30 2.32 20.20
CA LEU A 159 -4.55 2.11 18.96
C LEU A 159 -5.41 1.43 17.90
N GLY A 160 -5.55 2.04 16.74
CA GLY A 160 -6.14 1.45 15.55
C GLY A 160 -5.09 1.16 14.48
N LEU A 161 -5.33 0.16 13.65
CA LEU A 161 -4.50 -0.15 12.49
C LEU A 161 -5.36 -0.16 11.23
N VAL A 162 -4.83 0.36 10.13
CA VAL A 162 -5.35 0.16 8.77
C VAL A 162 -4.25 -0.48 7.96
N GLY A 163 -4.54 -1.57 7.26
CA GLY A 163 -3.54 -2.22 6.43
C GLY A 163 -4.10 -2.64 5.08
N HIS A 164 -3.39 -2.28 4.01
CA HIS A 164 -3.68 -2.69 2.65
C HIS A 164 -2.69 -3.77 2.19
N SER A 165 -3.20 -4.87 1.62
CA SER A 165 -2.37 -5.92 1.00
C SER A 165 -1.32 -6.46 2.00
N MET A 166 -0.02 -6.32 1.72
CA MET A 166 1.06 -6.67 2.64
C MET A 166 1.01 -5.87 3.95
N GLY A 167 0.60 -4.60 3.91
CA GLY A 167 0.36 -3.81 5.12
C GLY A 167 -0.78 -4.40 5.97
N GLY A 168 -1.78 -5.03 5.35
CA GLY A 168 -2.81 -5.80 6.03
C GLY A 168 -2.25 -7.03 6.76
N ARG A 169 -1.26 -7.72 6.15
CA ARG A 169 -0.53 -8.81 6.82
C ARG A 169 0.27 -8.31 8.02
N VAL A 170 1.02 -7.23 7.86
CA VAL A 170 1.79 -6.62 8.96
C VAL A 170 0.88 -6.19 10.09
N ALA A 171 -0.20 -5.47 9.79
CA ALA A 171 -1.20 -5.07 10.78
C ALA A 171 -1.79 -6.30 11.51
N THR A 172 -2.09 -7.37 10.77
CA THR A 172 -2.61 -8.62 11.34
C THR A 172 -1.61 -9.31 12.27
N LEU A 173 -0.35 -9.43 11.86
CA LEU A 173 0.69 -10.05 12.69
C LEU A 173 0.99 -9.25 13.96
N HIS A 174 0.67 -7.93 13.95
CA HIS A 174 0.83 -7.03 15.10
C HIS A 174 -0.35 -7.06 16.08
N LEU A 175 -1.43 -7.77 15.78
CA LEU A 175 -2.61 -7.82 16.66
C LEU A 175 -2.28 -8.44 18.01
N ASP A 176 -2.46 -7.66 19.06
CA ASP A 176 -2.41 -8.05 20.46
C ASP A 176 -3.39 -7.19 21.28
N GLU A 177 -3.34 -7.27 22.60
CA GLU A 177 -4.21 -6.53 23.51
C GLU A 177 -4.06 -5.00 23.45
N ARG A 178 -2.99 -4.50 22.84
CA ARG A 178 -2.75 -3.05 22.67
C ARG A 178 -3.51 -2.46 21.47
N VAL A 179 -3.94 -3.32 20.54
CA VAL A 179 -4.68 -2.88 19.35
C VAL A 179 -6.17 -2.90 19.66
N THR A 180 -6.80 -1.74 19.62
CA THR A 180 -8.24 -1.58 19.90
C THR A 180 -9.09 -2.02 18.71
N ALA A 181 -8.70 -1.70 17.47
CA ALA A 181 -9.44 -2.05 16.25
C ALA A 181 -8.53 -2.15 15.03
N VAL A 182 -8.92 -2.95 14.03
CA VAL A 182 -8.18 -3.07 12.78
C VAL A 182 -9.10 -3.04 11.55
N ALA A 183 -8.71 -2.29 10.52
CA ALA A 183 -9.33 -2.33 9.20
C ALA A 183 -8.36 -2.94 8.18
N LEU A 184 -8.79 -4.00 7.52
CA LEU A 184 -7.98 -4.80 6.59
C LEU A 184 -8.55 -4.67 5.18
N TRP A 185 -7.75 -4.16 4.26
CA TRP A 185 -8.07 -4.01 2.85
C TRP A 185 -7.27 -5.02 2.04
N SER A 186 -7.95 -5.99 1.46
CA SER A 186 -7.33 -7.05 0.65
C SER A 186 -6.06 -7.62 1.27
N PRO A 187 -6.09 -8.05 2.56
CA PRO A 187 -4.89 -8.42 3.29
C PRO A 187 -4.26 -9.70 2.71
N ALA A 188 -2.94 -9.70 2.53
CA ALA A 188 -2.17 -10.84 2.06
C ALA A 188 -1.99 -11.90 3.18
N ASN A 189 -3.10 -12.40 3.73
CA ASN A 189 -3.14 -13.20 4.96
C ASN A 189 -3.25 -14.72 4.71
N ASN A 190 -2.61 -15.24 3.66
CA ASN A 190 -2.46 -16.67 3.49
C ASN A 190 -1.28 -17.24 4.32
N THR A 191 -1.16 -18.55 4.45
CA THR A 191 -0.18 -19.24 5.29
C THR A 191 0.80 -20.06 4.45
N GLY A 192 1.97 -20.35 5.00
CA GLY A 192 3.01 -21.09 4.27
C GLY A 192 3.45 -20.32 3.02
N SER A 193 3.93 -21.05 2.01
CA SER A 193 4.36 -20.44 0.74
C SER A 193 3.23 -19.72 -0.02
N ASP A 194 1.97 -20.02 0.27
CA ASP A 194 0.83 -19.30 -0.30
C ASP A 194 0.77 -17.84 0.21
N GLY A 195 1.45 -17.51 1.32
CA GLY A 195 1.60 -16.15 1.82
C GLY A 195 2.27 -15.18 0.83
N PHE A 196 3.04 -15.69 -0.12
CA PHE A 196 3.67 -14.90 -1.19
C PHE A 196 3.23 -15.35 -2.60
N GLU A 197 1.98 -15.80 -2.74
CA GLU A 197 1.39 -16.20 -4.03
C GLU A 197 1.42 -15.10 -5.10
N PHE A 198 1.41 -13.83 -4.69
CA PHE A 198 1.54 -12.68 -5.58
C PHE A 198 2.92 -12.58 -6.27
N LEU A 199 3.96 -13.23 -5.75
CA LEU A 199 5.28 -13.29 -6.38
C LEU A 199 5.34 -14.43 -7.42
N SER A 200 4.59 -15.50 -7.21
CA SER A 200 4.42 -16.61 -8.16
C SER A 200 3.12 -17.36 -7.89
N HIS A 201 2.25 -17.39 -8.88
CA HIS A 201 0.91 -18.00 -8.75
C HIS A 201 0.93 -19.54 -8.67
N THR A 202 2.07 -20.18 -8.96
CA THR A 202 2.19 -21.66 -8.89
C THR A 202 2.96 -22.09 -7.66
N ALA A 203 2.56 -23.19 -7.04
CA ALA A 203 3.25 -23.75 -5.89
C ALA A 203 4.73 -24.10 -6.21
N GLU A 204 4.98 -24.67 -7.40
CA GLU A 204 6.33 -24.97 -7.86
C GLU A 204 7.20 -23.71 -7.99
N GLY A 205 6.64 -22.63 -8.53
CA GLY A 205 7.36 -21.36 -8.68
C GLY A 205 7.67 -20.70 -7.32
N ARG A 206 6.76 -20.82 -6.35
CA ARG A 206 7.02 -20.33 -4.98
C ARG A 206 8.12 -21.14 -4.30
N GLU A 207 8.09 -22.47 -4.42
CA GLU A 207 9.17 -23.33 -3.91
C GLU A 207 10.51 -23.02 -4.56
N GLU A 208 10.54 -22.80 -5.88
CA GLU A 208 11.75 -22.38 -6.59
C GLU A 208 12.30 -21.06 -6.08
N LEU A 209 11.43 -20.04 -5.88
CA LEU A 209 11.82 -18.75 -5.34
C LEU A 209 12.46 -18.91 -3.94
N LEU A 210 11.82 -19.69 -3.07
CA LEU A 210 12.32 -19.94 -1.71
C LEU A 210 13.65 -20.68 -1.71
N GLN A 211 13.80 -21.71 -2.54
CA GLN A 211 15.07 -22.47 -2.65
C GLN A 211 16.22 -21.62 -3.22
N ARG A 212 15.93 -20.81 -4.23
CA ARG A 212 16.93 -19.88 -4.77
C ARG A 212 17.35 -18.85 -3.73
N ALA A 213 16.38 -18.24 -3.02
CA ALA A 213 16.69 -17.30 -1.95
C ALA A 213 17.52 -17.94 -0.81
N ARG A 214 17.21 -19.19 -0.44
CA ARG A 214 18.00 -19.94 0.55
C ARG A 214 19.44 -20.18 0.10
N THR A 215 19.66 -20.36 -1.20
CA THR A 215 20.98 -20.63 -1.77
C THR A 215 21.79 -19.34 -2.02
N GLU A 216 21.14 -18.30 -2.52
CA GLU A 216 21.77 -17.06 -3.00
C GLU A 216 21.68 -15.91 -1.99
N GLY A 217 20.88 -16.06 -0.92
CA GLY A 217 20.60 -15.03 0.09
C GLY A 217 19.47 -14.07 -0.30
N GLN A 218 19.19 -13.97 -1.59
CA GLN A 218 18.15 -13.12 -2.18
C GLN A 218 17.76 -13.62 -3.55
N VAL A 219 16.62 -13.17 -4.08
CA VAL A 219 16.15 -13.54 -5.41
C VAL A 219 15.46 -12.36 -6.10
N GLU A 220 15.79 -12.16 -7.37
CA GLU A 220 15.09 -11.19 -8.21
C GLU A 220 13.71 -11.71 -8.61
N VAL A 221 12.70 -10.85 -8.52
CA VAL A 221 11.31 -11.07 -8.94
C VAL A 221 10.97 -10.09 -10.07
N PRO A 222 11.26 -10.45 -11.32
CA PRO A 222 11.15 -9.52 -12.47
C PRO A 222 9.74 -8.97 -12.69
N SER A 223 8.69 -9.75 -12.36
CA SER A 223 7.29 -9.30 -12.46
C SER A 223 6.97 -8.08 -11.58
N TRP A 224 7.71 -7.90 -10.50
CA TRP A 224 7.59 -6.78 -9.57
C TRP A 224 8.75 -5.79 -9.69
N GLY A 225 9.79 -6.11 -10.45
CA GLY A 225 10.98 -5.26 -10.62
C GLY A 225 11.81 -5.10 -9.34
N VAL A 226 11.73 -6.05 -8.41
CA VAL A 226 12.40 -6.00 -7.09
C VAL A 226 13.27 -7.23 -6.85
N THR A 227 14.20 -7.10 -5.89
CA THR A 227 14.93 -8.23 -5.32
C THR A 227 14.48 -8.41 -3.88
N VAL A 228 13.94 -9.59 -3.55
CA VAL A 228 13.52 -9.94 -2.18
C VAL A 228 14.61 -10.75 -1.48
N SER A 229 14.75 -10.54 -0.18
CA SER A 229 15.71 -11.30 0.63
C SER A 229 15.19 -12.69 0.97
N LYS A 230 16.14 -13.59 1.29
CA LYS A 230 15.82 -14.89 1.89
C LYS A 230 14.95 -14.73 3.15
N THR A 231 15.31 -13.78 4.00
CA THR A 231 14.59 -13.50 5.25
C THR A 231 13.12 -13.18 4.99
N PHE A 232 12.82 -12.31 4.01
CA PHE A 232 11.43 -12.00 3.66
C PHE A 232 10.64 -13.26 3.31
N LEU A 233 11.17 -14.10 2.41
CA LEU A 233 10.45 -15.31 1.96
C LEU A 233 10.29 -16.36 3.07
N GLU A 234 11.31 -16.54 3.91
CA GLU A 234 11.24 -17.47 5.04
C GLU A 234 10.23 -16.98 6.09
N GLU A 235 10.22 -15.70 6.44
CA GLU A 235 9.24 -15.12 7.36
C GLU A 235 7.82 -15.18 6.81
N MET A 236 7.63 -14.99 5.50
CA MET A 236 6.35 -15.17 4.85
C MET A 236 5.85 -16.62 4.94
N ASP A 237 6.73 -17.58 4.68
CA ASP A 237 6.44 -19.02 4.74
C ASP A 237 6.11 -19.50 6.18
N GLU A 238 6.79 -18.95 7.17
CA GLU A 238 6.68 -19.35 8.57
C GLU A 238 5.55 -18.63 9.34
N SER A 239 5.11 -17.46 8.88
CA SER A 239 4.10 -16.66 9.60
C SER A 239 2.68 -17.15 9.38
N ASP A 240 1.87 -17.07 10.44
CA ASP A 240 0.44 -17.43 10.42
C ASP A 240 -0.43 -16.24 10.84
N PRO A 241 -0.81 -15.36 9.90
CA PRO A 241 -1.70 -14.24 10.19
C PRO A 241 -3.12 -14.70 10.54
N CYS A 242 -3.57 -15.86 10.03
CA CYS A 242 -4.90 -16.38 10.36
C CYS A 242 -5.01 -16.79 11.82
N ALA A 243 -3.98 -17.41 12.38
CA ALA A 243 -3.94 -17.73 13.81
C ALA A 243 -3.98 -16.45 14.68
N ARG A 244 -3.35 -15.37 14.23
CA ARG A 244 -3.43 -14.07 14.91
C ARG A 244 -4.84 -13.48 14.85
N LEU A 245 -5.48 -13.49 13.68
CA LEU A 245 -6.86 -13.04 13.52
C LEU A 245 -7.83 -13.84 14.39
N GLU A 246 -7.66 -15.16 14.47
CA GLU A 246 -8.50 -16.04 15.30
C GLU A 246 -8.37 -15.70 16.79
N ALA A 247 -7.15 -15.40 17.24
CA ALA A 247 -6.86 -15.08 18.64
C ALA A 247 -7.21 -13.64 19.04
N TYR A 248 -7.44 -12.74 18.09
CA TYR A 248 -7.72 -11.33 18.36
C TYR A 248 -9.18 -11.10 18.74
N ASP A 249 -9.42 -10.47 19.90
CA ASP A 249 -10.75 -10.21 20.43
C ASP A 249 -11.37 -8.88 19.97
N GLY A 250 -10.57 -7.95 19.45
CA GLY A 250 -11.04 -6.63 19.03
C GLY A 250 -11.88 -6.64 17.75
N PRO A 251 -12.56 -5.53 17.45
CA PRO A 251 -13.31 -5.36 16.22
C PRO A 251 -12.43 -5.35 14.97
N VAL A 252 -12.92 -5.96 13.89
CA VAL A 252 -12.27 -6.06 12.59
C VAL A 252 -13.21 -5.56 11.50
N LEU A 253 -12.71 -4.74 10.58
CA LEU A 253 -13.30 -4.50 9.28
C LEU A 253 -12.48 -5.23 8.22
N LEU A 254 -13.13 -6.02 7.37
CA LEU A 254 -12.52 -6.73 6.25
C LEU A 254 -13.16 -6.28 4.94
N ALA A 255 -12.33 -5.88 3.97
CA ALA A 255 -12.75 -5.61 2.60
C ALA A 255 -11.87 -6.39 1.62
N PHE A 256 -12.51 -6.94 0.57
CA PHE A 256 -11.83 -7.50 -0.61
C PHE A 256 -12.46 -6.93 -1.88
N ALA A 257 -11.62 -6.70 -2.89
CA ALA A 257 -12.01 -6.21 -4.20
C ALA A 257 -12.16 -7.36 -5.22
N ALA A 258 -12.97 -7.21 -6.24
CA ALA A 258 -13.07 -8.24 -7.30
C ALA A 258 -11.75 -8.42 -8.06
N GLY A 259 -10.96 -7.35 -8.23
CA GLY A 259 -9.63 -7.40 -8.85
C GLY A 259 -8.55 -8.05 -8.00
N ASP A 260 -8.85 -8.49 -6.78
CA ASP A 260 -7.89 -9.19 -5.93
C ASP A 260 -7.40 -10.50 -6.54
N SER A 261 -8.21 -11.16 -7.37
CA SER A 261 -7.84 -12.41 -8.06
C SER A 261 -6.60 -12.29 -8.97
N GLU A 262 -6.17 -11.08 -9.30
CA GLU A 262 -4.91 -10.84 -10.03
C GLU A 262 -3.67 -10.90 -9.09
N VAL A 263 -3.87 -10.77 -7.77
CA VAL A 263 -2.80 -10.66 -6.76
C VAL A 263 -2.96 -11.73 -5.68
N LEU A 264 -4.20 -11.95 -5.21
CA LEU A 264 -4.56 -12.90 -4.16
C LEU A 264 -5.54 -13.94 -4.72
N SER A 265 -5.36 -15.20 -4.38
CA SER A 265 -6.27 -16.25 -4.81
C SER A 265 -7.63 -16.17 -4.11
N ASP A 266 -8.67 -16.75 -4.72
CA ASP A 266 -9.98 -16.94 -4.09
C ASP A 266 -9.85 -17.77 -2.80
N ASP A 267 -8.86 -18.67 -2.71
CA ASP A 267 -8.58 -19.47 -1.53
C ASP A 267 -8.09 -18.59 -0.38
N THR A 268 -7.28 -17.56 -0.64
CA THR A 268 -6.88 -16.57 0.37
C THR A 268 -8.07 -15.78 0.88
N VAL A 269 -8.92 -15.28 0.00
CA VAL A 269 -10.16 -14.56 0.38
C VAL A 269 -11.05 -15.46 1.23
N ALA A 270 -11.26 -16.70 0.80
CA ALA A 270 -12.07 -17.67 1.54
C ALA A 270 -11.45 -18.04 2.89
N LEU A 271 -10.13 -18.19 2.98
CA LEU A 271 -9.42 -18.51 4.21
C LEU A 271 -9.61 -17.41 5.25
N VAL A 272 -9.29 -16.16 4.90
CA VAL A 272 -9.39 -15.00 5.80
C VAL A 272 -10.83 -14.78 6.28
N THR A 273 -11.79 -14.81 5.34
CA THR A 273 -13.22 -14.66 5.68
C THR A 273 -13.71 -15.78 6.60
N ARG A 274 -13.32 -17.02 6.32
CA ARG A 274 -13.67 -18.17 7.17
C ARG A 274 -13.06 -18.04 8.57
N THR A 275 -11.81 -17.59 8.67
CA THR A 275 -11.12 -17.38 9.95
C THR A 275 -11.89 -16.35 10.80
N LEU A 276 -12.29 -15.22 10.22
CA LEU A 276 -13.08 -14.23 10.94
C LEU A 276 -14.46 -14.74 11.34
N ARG A 277 -15.11 -15.53 10.48
CA ARG A 277 -16.42 -16.14 10.78
C ARG A 277 -16.36 -17.24 11.84
N SER A 278 -15.18 -17.86 12.06
CA SER A 278 -15.01 -18.87 13.11
C SER A 278 -14.89 -18.27 14.51
N ARG A 279 -14.60 -16.98 14.62
CA ARG A 279 -14.51 -16.27 15.90
C ARG A 279 -15.90 -16.13 16.54
N ASP A 280 -15.95 -16.19 17.86
CA ASP A 280 -17.16 -15.83 18.63
C ASP A 280 -17.30 -14.29 18.78
N ARG A 281 -17.05 -13.57 17.70
CA ARG A 281 -17.07 -12.10 17.59
C ARG A 281 -17.62 -11.68 16.24
N SER A 282 -18.42 -10.63 16.21
CA SER A 282 -18.85 -10.01 14.96
C SER A 282 -17.70 -9.22 14.31
N PHE A 283 -17.71 -9.12 13.00
CA PHE A 283 -16.82 -8.26 12.22
C PHE A 283 -17.61 -7.56 11.10
N VAL A 284 -17.10 -6.46 10.58
CA VAL A 284 -17.66 -5.79 9.42
C VAL A 284 -17.13 -6.48 8.17
N ASP A 285 -17.99 -7.22 7.46
CA ASP A 285 -17.64 -7.96 6.24
C ASP A 285 -18.07 -7.15 5.02
N MET A 286 -17.10 -6.60 4.30
CA MET A 286 -17.26 -5.90 3.04
C MET A 286 -16.73 -6.72 1.84
N THR A 287 -16.54 -8.02 2.02
CA THR A 287 -16.17 -8.93 0.94
C THR A 287 -17.30 -8.97 -0.09
N GLY A 288 -16.99 -8.58 -1.34
CA GLY A 288 -17.98 -8.47 -2.41
C GLY A 288 -18.66 -7.10 -2.56
N ASP A 289 -18.39 -6.14 -1.67
CA ASP A 289 -18.91 -4.76 -1.79
C ASP A 289 -18.18 -3.93 -2.86
N PHE A 290 -17.07 -4.44 -3.41
CA PHE A 290 -16.23 -3.78 -4.40
C PHE A 290 -16.11 -4.61 -5.70
N PRO A 291 -17.22 -4.97 -6.37
CA PRO A 291 -17.19 -5.80 -7.58
C PRO A 291 -16.59 -5.07 -8.79
N GLU A 292 -16.47 -3.74 -8.72
CA GLU A 292 -15.90 -2.89 -9.75
C GLU A 292 -14.48 -2.42 -9.45
N ALA A 293 -13.84 -2.89 -8.37
CA ALA A 293 -12.55 -2.41 -7.93
C ALA A 293 -11.40 -3.33 -8.31
N THR A 294 -10.24 -2.73 -8.62
CA THR A 294 -8.93 -3.40 -8.66
C THR A 294 -8.44 -3.70 -7.26
N HIS A 295 -7.33 -4.45 -7.13
CA HIS A 295 -6.65 -4.68 -5.85
C HIS A 295 -6.28 -3.37 -5.11
N ASN A 296 -5.96 -2.31 -5.84
CA ASN A 296 -5.64 -0.99 -5.29
C ASN A 296 -6.87 -0.08 -5.17
N TYR A 297 -8.08 -0.63 -5.21
CA TYR A 297 -9.34 0.10 -5.05
C TYR A 297 -9.53 1.28 -6.02
N THR A 298 -9.01 1.15 -7.23
CA THR A 298 -9.41 1.95 -8.39
C THR A 298 -10.46 1.21 -9.21
N ALA A 299 -11.15 1.89 -10.14
CA ALA A 299 -12.18 1.24 -10.94
C ALA A 299 -11.57 0.25 -11.94
N LEU A 300 -12.15 -0.95 -12.03
CA LEU A 300 -11.81 -1.90 -13.09
C LEU A 300 -12.18 -1.31 -14.46
N PRO A 301 -11.39 -1.59 -15.51
CA PRO A 301 -11.77 -1.24 -16.88
C PRO A 301 -13.17 -1.75 -17.19
N ASP A 302 -13.97 -0.94 -17.89
CA ASP A 302 -15.33 -1.30 -18.34
C ASP A 302 -16.36 -1.58 -17.22
N SER A 303 -16.04 -1.32 -15.94
CA SER A 303 -16.96 -1.50 -14.82
C SER A 303 -18.12 -0.49 -14.83
N GLY A 304 -17.98 0.62 -15.55
CA GLY A 304 -18.93 1.73 -15.52
C GLY A 304 -18.83 2.62 -14.28
N SER A 305 -17.94 2.29 -13.35
CA SER A 305 -17.63 3.10 -12.15
C SER A 305 -16.46 4.03 -12.41
N SER A 306 -16.35 5.10 -11.64
CA SER A 306 -15.18 5.98 -11.65
C SER A 306 -14.26 5.66 -10.47
N ASP A 307 -12.95 5.88 -10.64
CA ASP A 307 -11.97 5.75 -9.55
C ASP A 307 -12.43 6.53 -8.30
N ALA A 308 -12.89 7.77 -8.48
CA ALA A 308 -13.35 8.61 -7.39
C ALA A 308 -14.55 8.00 -6.62
N ALA A 309 -15.40 7.20 -7.24
CA ALA A 309 -16.50 6.53 -6.56
C ALA A 309 -16.03 5.32 -5.75
N VAL A 310 -15.15 4.51 -6.33
CA VAL A 310 -14.53 3.36 -5.65
C VAL A 310 -13.68 3.83 -4.47
N CYS A 311 -12.78 4.79 -4.71
CA CYS A 311 -11.92 5.38 -3.68
C CYS A 311 -12.73 5.89 -2.48
N ARG A 312 -13.77 6.72 -2.72
CA ARG A 312 -14.59 7.24 -1.63
C ARG A 312 -15.22 6.16 -0.76
N ARG A 313 -15.63 5.05 -1.35
CA ARG A 313 -16.25 3.94 -0.59
C ARG A 313 -15.26 3.24 0.31
N ILE A 314 -14.09 2.88 -0.22
CA ILE A 314 -13.06 2.20 0.59
C ILE A 314 -12.45 3.15 1.63
N GLU A 315 -12.28 4.44 1.31
CA GLU A 315 -11.73 5.43 2.23
C GLU A 315 -12.67 5.75 3.39
N SER A 316 -13.98 5.86 3.14
CA SER A 316 -14.95 6.20 4.18
C SER A 316 -15.27 5.03 5.13
N ALA A 317 -15.13 3.79 4.68
CA ALA A 317 -15.46 2.60 5.47
C ALA A 317 -14.64 2.50 6.78
N PRO A 318 -13.29 2.53 6.76
CA PRO A 318 -12.49 2.45 7.98
C PRO A 318 -12.66 3.69 8.86
N VAL A 319 -12.94 4.87 8.27
CA VAL A 319 -13.14 6.12 9.03
C VAL A 319 -14.33 6.01 9.99
N GLY A 320 -15.49 5.53 9.49
CA GLY A 320 -16.65 5.29 10.33
C GLY A 320 -16.39 4.22 11.38
N PHE A 321 -15.89 3.06 10.92
CA PHE A 321 -15.60 1.90 11.77
C PHE A 321 -14.62 2.22 12.89
N LEU A 322 -13.49 2.86 12.58
CA LEU A 322 -12.48 3.20 13.58
C LEU A 322 -12.96 4.31 14.53
N ALA A 323 -13.69 5.31 14.03
CA ALA A 323 -14.25 6.34 14.91
C ALA A 323 -15.20 5.73 15.94
N ASP A 324 -16.07 4.82 15.52
CA ASP A 324 -16.98 4.12 16.42
C ASP A 324 -16.23 3.25 17.44
N ALA A 325 -15.14 2.57 17.02
CA ALA A 325 -14.39 1.70 17.91
C ALA A 325 -13.45 2.44 18.87
N LEU A 326 -12.85 3.56 18.43
CA LEU A 326 -11.78 4.24 19.18
C LEU A 326 -12.30 5.39 20.05
N LEU A 327 -13.50 5.93 19.77
CA LEU A 327 -14.03 7.09 20.50
C LEU A 327 -15.13 6.73 21.52
N THR A 328 -15.74 5.53 21.43
CA THR A 328 -16.81 5.12 22.35
C THR A 328 -16.33 4.78 23.77
N ASP A 329 -15.06 4.44 23.96
CA ASP A 329 -14.52 4.13 25.29
C ASP A 329 -14.15 5.38 26.11
N ALA A 330 -14.12 6.58 25.50
CA ALA A 330 -13.78 7.82 26.18
C ALA A 330 -14.91 8.36 27.12
N ASP A 331 -16.15 7.92 26.92
CA ASP A 331 -17.32 8.39 27.68
C ASP A 331 -17.73 7.46 28.86
N SER A 332 -16.95 6.36 29.09
CA SER A 332 -17.31 5.32 30.09
C SER A 332 -16.44 5.31 31.37
N HIS A 333 -15.64 6.38 31.62
CA HIS A 333 -14.84 6.54 32.86
C HIS A 333 -15.11 7.83 33.61
#